data_e24b5cf2ac1c1ec69c2150e0cef51161
#
_entry.id   e24b5cf2ac1c1ec69c2150e0cef51161
#
_cell.length_a   1.000
_cell.length_b   1.000
_cell.length_c   1.000
_cell.angle_alpha   90.00
_cell.angle_beta   90.00
_cell.angle_gamma   90.00
#
_symmetry.space_group_name_H-M   'P 1'
#
loop_
_entity.id
_entity.type
_entity.pdbx_description
1 polymer ?
#
loop_
_entity_poly.entity_id
_entity_poly.type
_entity_poly.pdbx_seq_one_letter_code
_entity_poly.pdbx_strand_id
1 'polypeptide(L)'
;MQIYALDDKAARCGLETGQPLANARAICPELMVFDADEVADAKILDDIADWCDRFTPLVALDPPHGLFLDITGCAHLFGGEAALLRMICGALTWQGFVVSAAIASTSVCARTLTRGSPGRIVKNGEEAEAVNPLPVSALGADAAITTGLRRAGLKTIGDVAARAPCEITARFGGDFTTRLAHALGEGDAPISPRKPLPDYIVEKRFAEPVTTESVISITLSQLAHMLVAAMGKQGKGARQLEAGFFRTDGAVRAIVVDTGQPATKAQVIDRLFRERLDALNDPLDPGFGFDLIRLSASRTEIVVQQQRDLDANVHDNDKLADLIDRIAARIGGRRVIVHLPQDTHIPERAVWTAPAQHHLAASSQAAWPARAESEPPLRPLRLFEKPEPIKVPFATVPDGPPHHFTWRRAVHAVVRAEGPERIAMEWWKQNGEVLTRDYFRIEDEAGLRFWIYRDGLYGSELVTEEGKPAPANWFVHGLFA
;
A
#
# COMPACT_ATOMS: atom_id res chain seq x y z
N MET A 1 -17.06 17.31 24.14
CA MET A 1 -17.23 15.87 24.00
C MET A 1 -18.61 15.57 23.46
N GLN A 2 -18.75 14.82 22.39
CA GLN A 2 -20.03 14.44 21.76
C GLN A 2 -20.07 12.91 21.63
N ILE A 3 -21.27 12.36 21.55
CA ILE A 3 -21.46 10.93 21.36
C ILE A 3 -21.07 10.56 19.94
N TYR A 4 -20.11 9.64 19.79
CA TYR A 4 -19.63 9.14 18.53
C TYR A 4 -20.48 7.96 18.03
N ALA A 5 -20.75 7.00 18.91
CA ALA A 5 -21.57 5.82 18.64
C ALA A 5 -22.44 5.48 19.86
N LEU A 6 -23.51 4.75 19.64
CA LEU A 6 -24.46 4.32 20.67
C LEU A 6 -24.73 2.82 20.52
N ASP A 7 -24.90 2.14 21.64
CA ASP A 7 -25.51 0.81 21.62
C ASP A 7 -27.04 0.92 21.54
N ASP A 8 -27.71 -0.21 21.28
CA ASP A 8 -29.17 -0.27 21.17
C ASP A 8 -29.90 0.15 22.44
N LYS A 9 -29.27 -0.03 23.62
CA LYS A 9 -29.88 0.35 24.90
C LYS A 9 -29.89 1.87 25.05
N ALA A 10 -28.76 2.51 24.74
CA ALA A 10 -28.65 3.96 24.79
C ALA A 10 -29.57 4.64 23.76
N ALA A 11 -29.66 4.09 22.55
CA ALA A 11 -30.57 4.56 21.51
C ALA A 11 -32.05 4.48 21.95
N ARG A 12 -32.45 3.40 22.61
CA ARG A 12 -33.81 3.27 23.20
C ARG A 12 -34.12 4.26 24.31
N CYS A 13 -33.09 4.80 24.99
CA CYS A 13 -33.24 5.89 25.97
C CYS A 13 -33.44 7.27 25.31
N GLY A 14 -33.48 7.31 23.95
CA GLY A 14 -33.67 8.56 23.21
C GLY A 14 -32.39 9.38 23.03
N LEU A 15 -31.22 8.74 23.14
CA LEU A 15 -29.93 9.37 22.85
C LEU A 15 -29.66 9.32 21.35
N GLU A 16 -28.96 10.31 20.83
CA GLU A 16 -28.58 10.43 19.42
C GLU A 16 -27.06 10.63 19.25
N THR A 17 -26.49 10.14 18.19
CA THR A 17 -25.10 10.42 17.80
C THR A 17 -24.93 11.92 17.51
N GLY A 18 -23.77 12.48 17.91
CA GLY A 18 -23.48 13.91 17.80
C GLY A 18 -24.04 14.76 18.98
N GLN A 19 -24.86 14.16 19.85
CA GLN A 19 -25.38 14.85 21.03
C GLN A 19 -24.24 15.16 22.05
N PRO A 20 -24.23 16.34 22.69
CA PRO A 20 -23.29 16.62 23.75
C PRO A 20 -23.41 15.64 24.92
N LEU A 21 -22.30 15.12 25.42
CA LEU A 21 -22.27 14.12 26.48
C LEU A 21 -22.96 14.61 27.78
N ALA A 22 -22.88 15.89 28.06
CA ALA A 22 -23.57 16.48 29.22
C ALA A 22 -25.09 16.33 29.12
N ASN A 23 -25.65 16.54 27.93
CA ASN A 23 -27.09 16.38 27.69
C ASN A 23 -27.50 14.91 27.76
N ALA A 24 -26.66 14.02 27.23
CA ALA A 24 -26.91 12.57 27.27
C ALA A 24 -26.96 12.05 28.72
N ARG A 25 -26.05 12.49 29.58
CA ARG A 25 -26.05 12.14 31.01
C ARG A 25 -27.24 12.72 31.78
N ALA A 26 -27.79 13.84 31.32
CA ALA A 26 -29.02 14.37 31.89
C ALA A 26 -30.25 13.52 31.57
N ILE A 27 -30.28 12.88 30.41
CA ILE A 27 -31.35 11.99 29.97
C ILE A 27 -31.16 10.57 30.57
N CYS A 28 -29.92 10.08 30.60
CA CYS A 28 -29.56 8.76 31.13
C CYS A 28 -28.39 8.91 32.11
N PRO A 29 -28.63 9.10 33.42
CA PRO A 29 -27.58 9.33 34.42
C PRO A 29 -26.61 8.14 34.58
N GLU A 30 -27.06 6.91 34.32
CA GLU A 30 -26.29 5.69 34.45
C GLU A 30 -25.54 5.32 33.12
N LEU A 31 -25.41 6.28 32.19
CA LEU A 31 -24.79 6.08 30.92
C LEU A 31 -23.30 5.71 31.10
N MET A 32 -22.95 4.51 30.68
CA MET A 32 -21.56 4.08 30.58
C MET A 32 -20.94 4.70 29.32
N VAL A 33 -19.77 5.30 29.48
CA VAL A 33 -19.07 6.02 28.39
C VAL A 33 -17.67 5.47 28.27
N PHE A 34 -17.29 5.16 27.04
CA PHE A 34 -15.94 4.74 26.66
C PHE A 34 -15.38 5.76 25.66
N ASP A 35 -14.08 5.98 25.68
CA ASP A 35 -13.43 6.80 24.66
C ASP A 35 -13.45 6.06 23.32
N ALA A 36 -13.77 6.78 22.25
CA ALA A 36 -13.74 6.23 20.89
C ALA A 36 -12.29 6.03 20.44
N ASP A 37 -12.00 4.87 19.89
CA ASP A 37 -10.71 4.56 19.21
C ASP A 37 -10.98 4.33 17.71
N GLU A 38 -10.98 5.43 16.97
CA GLU A 38 -11.24 5.39 15.52
C GLU A 38 -10.20 4.57 14.75
N VAL A 39 -8.98 4.45 15.28
CA VAL A 39 -7.91 3.65 14.65
C VAL A 39 -8.21 2.17 14.84
N ALA A 40 -8.62 1.76 16.03
CA ALA A 40 -9.03 0.38 16.29
C ALA A 40 -10.29 0.03 15.50
N ASP A 41 -11.27 0.93 15.42
CA ASP A 41 -12.50 0.73 14.63
C ASP A 41 -12.20 0.55 13.14
N ALA A 42 -11.33 1.40 12.57
CA ALA A 42 -10.90 1.27 11.17
C ALA A 42 -10.17 -0.05 10.92
N LYS A 43 -9.32 -0.49 11.87
CA LYS A 43 -8.64 -1.78 11.76
C LYS A 43 -9.61 -2.96 11.81
N ILE A 44 -10.61 -2.93 12.68
CA ILE A 44 -11.65 -3.97 12.74
C ILE A 44 -12.42 -4.02 11.43
N LEU A 45 -12.74 -2.87 10.83
CA LEU A 45 -13.41 -2.81 9.54
C LEU A 45 -12.56 -3.43 8.43
N ASP A 46 -11.24 -3.18 8.43
CA ASP A 46 -10.29 -3.82 7.51
C ASP A 46 -10.22 -5.35 7.73
N ASP A 47 -10.17 -5.80 8.97
CA ASP A 47 -10.14 -7.23 9.30
C ASP A 47 -11.44 -7.94 8.83
N ILE A 48 -12.60 -7.30 9.01
CA ILE A 48 -13.89 -7.80 8.48
C ILE A 48 -13.88 -7.83 6.94
N ALA A 49 -13.30 -6.81 6.31
CA ALA A 49 -13.17 -6.77 4.86
C ALA A 49 -12.25 -7.88 4.33
N ASP A 50 -11.12 -8.16 5.00
CA ASP A 50 -10.26 -9.30 4.70
C ASP A 50 -11.01 -10.64 4.82
N TRP A 51 -11.85 -10.79 5.86
CA TRP A 51 -12.70 -11.96 6.01
C TRP A 51 -13.74 -12.05 4.89
N CYS A 52 -14.30 -10.93 4.42
CA CYS A 52 -15.26 -10.89 3.32
C CYS A 52 -14.65 -11.27 1.97
N ASP A 53 -13.32 -11.15 1.80
CA ASP A 53 -12.60 -11.61 0.60
C ASP A 53 -12.86 -13.10 0.29
N ARG A 54 -13.32 -13.91 1.27
CA ARG A 54 -13.72 -15.30 1.08
C ARG A 54 -14.96 -15.49 0.20
N PHE A 55 -15.80 -14.47 0.08
CA PHE A 55 -17.04 -14.51 -0.69
C PHE A 55 -16.88 -13.93 -2.08
N THR A 56 -16.12 -12.83 -2.17
CA THR A 56 -15.78 -12.14 -3.41
C THR A 56 -14.45 -11.42 -3.25
N PRO A 57 -13.62 -11.37 -4.28
CA PRO A 57 -12.40 -10.56 -4.25
C PRO A 57 -12.66 -9.04 -4.41
N LEU A 58 -13.89 -8.65 -4.73
CA LEU A 58 -14.30 -7.28 -4.97
C LEU A 58 -14.96 -6.71 -3.71
N VAL A 59 -14.15 -6.43 -2.68
CA VAL A 59 -14.57 -5.83 -1.42
C VAL A 59 -14.06 -4.40 -1.35
N ALA A 60 -14.96 -3.43 -1.11
CA ALA A 60 -14.63 -2.03 -0.92
C ALA A 60 -15.04 -1.57 0.49
N LEU A 61 -14.24 -0.68 1.08
CA LEU A 61 -14.57 -0.02 2.34
C LEU A 61 -15.58 1.10 2.09
N ASP A 62 -16.51 1.25 3.03
CA ASP A 62 -17.46 2.37 3.12
C ASP A 62 -17.38 2.98 4.54
N PRO A 63 -16.29 3.70 4.83
CA PRO A 63 -16.04 4.25 6.16
C PRO A 63 -17.19 5.14 6.65
N PRO A 64 -17.38 5.25 7.98
CA PRO A 64 -16.59 4.60 9.02
C PRO A 64 -17.04 3.18 9.39
N HIS A 65 -18.19 2.67 8.90
CA HIS A 65 -18.82 1.46 9.45
C HIS A 65 -19.35 0.50 8.41
N GLY A 66 -19.03 0.70 7.13
CA GLY A 66 -19.64 -0.06 6.03
C GLY A 66 -18.65 -0.77 5.13
N LEU A 67 -19.18 -1.78 4.44
CA LEU A 67 -18.50 -2.51 3.37
C LEU A 67 -19.42 -2.66 2.18
N PHE A 68 -18.85 -2.62 0.98
CA PHE A 68 -19.50 -3.07 -0.25
C PHE A 68 -18.83 -4.34 -0.74
N LEU A 69 -19.65 -5.30 -1.14
CA LEU A 69 -19.23 -6.55 -1.75
C LEU A 69 -19.89 -6.65 -3.13
N ASP A 70 -19.11 -6.64 -4.19
CA ASP A 70 -19.63 -6.99 -5.50
C ASP A 70 -19.68 -8.52 -5.59
N ILE A 71 -20.90 -9.06 -5.56
CA ILE A 71 -21.18 -10.49 -5.60
C ILE A 71 -21.55 -11.00 -6.99
N THR A 72 -21.40 -10.16 -8.02
CA THR A 72 -21.67 -10.50 -9.41
C THR A 72 -20.88 -11.74 -9.81
N GLY A 73 -21.59 -12.78 -10.24
CA GLY A 73 -20.98 -14.05 -10.62
C GLY A 73 -20.51 -14.95 -9.47
N CYS A 74 -20.61 -14.54 -8.19
CA CYS A 74 -20.17 -15.33 -7.03
C CYS A 74 -21.33 -15.97 -6.25
N ALA A 75 -22.49 -15.36 -6.22
CA ALA A 75 -23.61 -15.77 -5.36
C ALA A 75 -24.06 -17.23 -5.57
N HIS A 76 -23.96 -17.75 -6.79
CA HIS A 76 -24.34 -19.14 -7.11
C HIS A 76 -23.47 -20.18 -6.38
N LEU A 77 -22.22 -19.85 -6.03
CA LEU A 77 -21.29 -20.72 -5.30
C LEU A 77 -21.73 -20.95 -3.84
N PHE A 78 -22.60 -20.09 -3.33
CA PHE A 78 -23.11 -20.11 -1.95
C PHE A 78 -24.60 -20.45 -1.84
N GLY A 79 -25.20 -20.98 -2.92
CA GLY A 79 -26.64 -21.30 -2.96
C GLY A 79 -27.55 -20.11 -3.24
N GLY A 80 -26.99 -19.05 -3.88
CA GLY A 80 -27.71 -17.84 -4.30
C GLY A 80 -27.62 -16.70 -3.31
N GLU A 81 -28.12 -15.53 -3.72
CA GLU A 81 -27.98 -14.26 -2.98
C GLU A 81 -28.57 -14.34 -1.56
N ALA A 82 -29.74 -14.94 -1.40
CA ALA A 82 -30.40 -15.07 -0.11
C ALA A 82 -29.63 -15.98 0.88
N ALA A 83 -28.99 -17.03 0.37
CA ALA A 83 -28.16 -17.91 1.18
C ALA A 83 -26.86 -17.22 1.57
N LEU A 84 -26.23 -16.52 0.64
CA LEU A 84 -25.01 -15.74 0.87
C LEU A 84 -25.24 -14.63 1.91
N LEU A 85 -26.34 -13.85 1.78
CA LEU A 85 -26.69 -12.80 2.73
C LEU A 85 -26.86 -13.35 4.15
N ARG A 86 -27.61 -14.47 4.30
CA ARG A 86 -27.79 -15.11 5.61
C ARG A 86 -26.47 -15.63 6.18
N MET A 87 -25.59 -16.18 5.34
CA MET A 87 -24.31 -16.72 5.77
C MET A 87 -23.39 -15.60 6.30
N ILE A 88 -23.28 -14.49 5.58
CA ILE A 88 -22.44 -13.34 5.99
C ILE A 88 -22.99 -12.74 7.29
N CYS A 89 -24.27 -12.39 7.33
CA CYS A 89 -24.87 -11.78 8.52
C CYS A 89 -24.82 -12.73 9.73
N GLY A 90 -25.10 -14.01 9.54
CA GLY A 90 -25.05 -15.01 10.62
C GLY A 90 -23.66 -15.17 11.21
N ALA A 91 -22.63 -15.26 10.36
CA ALA A 91 -21.24 -15.39 10.81
C ALA A 91 -20.75 -14.15 11.59
N LEU A 92 -21.05 -12.94 11.09
CA LEU A 92 -20.68 -11.71 11.76
C LEU A 92 -21.44 -11.52 13.09
N THR A 93 -22.73 -11.86 13.10
CA THR A 93 -23.54 -11.82 14.34
C THR A 93 -23.00 -12.81 15.38
N TRP A 94 -22.58 -13.99 14.97
CA TRP A 94 -21.95 -14.98 15.86
C TRP A 94 -20.65 -14.45 16.47
N GLN A 95 -19.90 -13.63 15.73
CA GLN A 95 -18.69 -12.95 16.22
C GLN A 95 -19.00 -11.73 17.11
N GLY A 96 -20.27 -11.41 17.34
CA GLY A 96 -20.71 -10.32 18.23
C GLY A 96 -20.98 -8.98 17.52
N PHE A 97 -20.94 -8.92 16.19
CA PHE A 97 -21.25 -7.69 15.47
C PHE A 97 -22.75 -7.53 15.23
N VAL A 98 -23.25 -6.30 15.34
CA VAL A 98 -24.59 -5.94 14.88
C VAL A 98 -24.50 -5.54 13.42
N VAL A 99 -25.14 -6.33 12.54
CA VAL A 99 -25.01 -6.20 11.09
C VAL A 99 -26.34 -5.88 10.43
N SER A 100 -26.32 -4.86 9.59
CA SER A 100 -27.41 -4.56 8.63
C SER A 100 -26.86 -4.75 7.22
N ALA A 101 -27.52 -5.56 6.41
CA ALA A 101 -27.10 -5.81 5.04
C ALA A 101 -28.31 -5.83 4.08
N ALA A 102 -28.07 -5.54 2.81
CA ALA A 102 -29.06 -5.62 1.73
C ALA A 102 -28.35 -5.90 0.41
N ILE A 103 -29.06 -6.42 -0.57
CA ILE A 103 -28.55 -6.67 -1.93
C ILE A 103 -29.38 -5.87 -2.92
N ALA A 104 -28.73 -5.16 -3.82
CA ALA A 104 -29.32 -4.44 -4.93
C ALA A 104 -28.34 -4.36 -6.11
N SER A 105 -28.79 -3.91 -7.27
CA SER A 105 -27.96 -3.78 -8.47
C SER A 105 -26.94 -2.64 -8.38
N THR A 106 -27.22 -1.59 -7.59
CA THR A 106 -26.31 -0.46 -7.38
C THR A 106 -25.86 -0.37 -5.93
N SER A 107 -24.63 0.09 -5.71
CA SER A 107 -24.05 0.28 -4.38
C SER A 107 -24.87 1.26 -3.53
N VAL A 108 -25.38 2.34 -4.14
CA VAL A 108 -26.17 3.35 -3.45
C VAL A 108 -27.55 2.84 -3.06
N CYS A 109 -28.21 2.04 -3.92
CA CYS A 109 -29.46 1.38 -3.59
C CYS A 109 -29.27 0.41 -2.43
N ALA A 110 -28.27 -0.47 -2.48
CA ALA A 110 -27.96 -1.42 -1.42
C ALA A 110 -27.75 -0.70 -0.08
N ARG A 111 -26.95 0.37 -0.08
CA ARG A 111 -26.70 1.20 1.12
C ARG A 111 -27.95 1.88 1.65
N THR A 112 -28.82 2.36 0.77
CA THR A 112 -30.10 2.98 1.14
C THR A 112 -31.01 1.95 1.82
N LEU A 113 -31.06 0.73 1.27
CA LEU A 113 -31.83 -0.37 1.85
C LEU A 113 -31.29 -0.80 3.22
N THR A 114 -29.98 -0.85 3.44
CA THR A 114 -29.43 -1.22 4.76
C THR A 114 -29.88 -0.26 5.86
N ARG A 115 -30.12 1.01 5.53
CA ARG A 115 -30.57 2.04 6.47
C ARG A 115 -32.09 2.07 6.65
N GLY A 116 -32.86 1.73 5.62
CA GLY A 116 -34.31 1.87 5.63
C GLY A 116 -35.09 0.55 5.71
N SER A 117 -34.51 -0.53 5.19
CA SER A 117 -35.17 -1.85 5.12
C SER A 117 -34.11 -2.97 5.04
N PRO A 118 -33.37 -3.23 6.16
CA PRO A 118 -32.32 -4.23 6.19
C PRO A 118 -32.86 -5.65 5.90
N GLY A 119 -31.99 -6.48 5.33
CA GLY A 119 -32.32 -7.86 4.94
C GLY A 119 -33.01 -8.00 3.58
N ARG A 120 -33.27 -6.88 2.88
CA ARG A 120 -33.96 -6.89 1.58
C ARG A 120 -33.02 -7.23 0.44
N ILE A 121 -33.51 -8.02 -0.49
CA ILE A 121 -32.87 -8.35 -1.77
C ILE A 121 -33.72 -7.77 -2.86
N VAL A 122 -33.19 -6.90 -3.69
CA VAL A 122 -33.89 -6.21 -4.76
C VAL A 122 -33.26 -6.60 -6.10
N LYS A 123 -34.08 -7.02 -7.03
CA LYS A 123 -33.66 -7.39 -8.38
C LYS A 123 -33.41 -6.14 -9.22
N ASN A 124 -32.57 -6.30 -10.22
CA ASN A 124 -32.35 -5.25 -11.21
C ASN A 124 -33.65 -4.80 -11.87
N GLY A 125 -33.93 -3.49 -11.83
CA GLY A 125 -35.13 -2.84 -12.33
C GLY A 125 -36.26 -2.68 -11.28
N GLU A 126 -36.13 -3.23 -10.07
CA GLU A 126 -37.07 -3.08 -8.95
C GLU A 126 -36.62 -2.06 -7.90
N GLU A 127 -35.48 -1.37 -8.12
CA GLU A 127 -34.85 -0.48 -7.15
C GLU A 127 -35.76 0.67 -6.74
N ALA A 128 -36.34 1.36 -7.72
CA ALA A 128 -37.22 2.50 -7.48
C ALA A 128 -38.43 2.10 -6.60
N GLU A 129 -39.08 0.94 -6.88
CA GLU A 129 -40.17 0.45 -6.08
C GLU A 129 -39.74 0.13 -4.65
N ALA A 130 -38.52 -0.39 -4.50
CA ALA A 130 -37.98 -0.78 -3.21
C ALA A 130 -37.61 0.41 -2.32
N VAL A 131 -37.08 1.50 -2.89
CA VAL A 131 -36.58 2.64 -2.11
C VAL A 131 -37.55 3.80 -1.98
N ASN A 132 -38.53 3.97 -2.90
CA ASN A 132 -39.52 5.05 -2.86
C ASN A 132 -40.23 5.22 -1.51
N PRO A 133 -40.68 4.14 -0.83
CA PRO A 133 -41.37 4.28 0.45
C PRO A 133 -40.44 4.63 1.62
N LEU A 134 -39.13 4.55 1.46
CA LEU A 134 -38.15 4.78 2.51
C LEU A 134 -38.04 6.28 2.85
N PRO A 135 -37.72 6.61 4.12
CA PRO A 135 -37.51 8.00 4.51
C PRO A 135 -36.27 8.59 3.81
N VAL A 136 -36.31 9.89 3.49
CA VAL A 136 -35.18 10.60 2.83
C VAL A 136 -33.86 10.48 3.60
N SER A 137 -33.90 10.24 4.92
CA SER A 137 -32.69 10.00 5.73
C SER A 137 -31.96 8.72 5.36
N ALA A 138 -32.66 7.75 4.76
CA ALA A 138 -32.02 6.50 4.29
C ALA A 138 -31.02 6.73 3.16
N LEU A 139 -31.16 7.78 2.34
CA LEU A 139 -30.17 8.16 1.32
C LEU A 139 -28.80 8.54 1.92
N GLY A 140 -28.74 8.86 3.21
CA GLY A 140 -27.50 9.24 3.88
C GLY A 140 -26.90 10.54 3.36
N ALA A 141 -27.75 11.47 2.97
CA ALA A 141 -27.36 12.84 2.67
C ALA A 141 -27.04 13.60 3.96
N ASP A 142 -26.32 14.70 3.82
CA ASP A 142 -25.99 15.57 4.95
C ASP A 142 -27.24 15.98 5.75
N ALA A 143 -27.03 16.19 7.06
CA ALA A 143 -28.12 16.58 7.96
C ALA A 143 -28.83 17.86 7.50
N ALA A 144 -28.11 18.80 6.90
CA ALA A 144 -28.68 20.04 6.36
C ALA A 144 -29.63 19.75 5.18
N ILE A 145 -29.24 18.87 4.26
CA ILE A 145 -30.07 18.46 3.10
C ILE A 145 -31.30 17.71 3.59
N THR A 146 -31.11 16.73 4.48
CA THR A 146 -32.20 15.92 5.04
C THR A 146 -33.23 16.80 5.77
N THR A 147 -32.76 17.76 6.56
CA THR A 147 -33.62 18.74 7.27
C THR A 147 -34.33 19.67 6.29
N GLY A 148 -33.63 20.15 5.25
CA GLY A 148 -34.20 20.99 4.19
C GLY A 148 -35.32 20.30 3.44
N LEU A 149 -35.15 19.01 3.09
CA LEU A 149 -36.16 18.18 2.43
C LEU A 149 -37.39 17.98 3.33
N ARG A 150 -37.18 17.63 4.60
CA ARG A 150 -38.29 17.47 5.57
C ARG A 150 -39.07 18.77 5.78
N ARG A 151 -38.40 19.90 5.84
CA ARG A 151 -39.06 21.24 5.95
C ARG A 151 -39.86 21.59 4.68
N ALA A 152 -39.42 21.10 3.51
CA ALA A 152 -40.15 21.24 2.26
C ALA A 152 -41.33 20.23 2.12
N GLY A 153 -41.58 19.40 3.14
CA GLY A 153 -42.65 18.38 3.13
C GLY A 153 -42.27 17.10 2.41
N LEU A 154 -41.03 16.97 1.89
CA LEU A 154 -40.53 15.78 1.21
C LEU A 154 -39.99 14.80 2.25
N LYS A 155 -40.80 13.81 2.63
CA LYS A 155 -40.49 12.89 3.74
C LYS A 155 -39.92 11.56 3.25
N THR A 156 -40.36 11.12 2.09
CA THR A 156 -39.93 9.85 1.47
C THR A 156 -39.05 10.09 0.24
N ILE A 157 -38.30 9.07 -0.15
CA ILE A 157 -37.50 9.11 -1.38
C ILE A 157 -38.38 9.32 -2.59
N GLY A 158 -39.56 8.68 -2.63
CA GLY A 158 -40.57 8.84 -3.69
C GLY A 158 -41.10 10.27 -3.78
N ASP A 159 -41.27 11.00 -2.65
CA ASP A 159 -41.69 12.41 -2.70
C ASP A 159 -40.65 13.27 -3.40
N VAL A 160 -39.37 12.95 -3.23
CA VAL A 160 -38.24 13.67 -3.88
C VAL A 160 -38.13 13.25 -5.35
N ALA A 161 -38.24 11.98 -5.65
CA ALA A 161 -38.16 11.43 -7.01
C ALA A 161 -39.31 11.94 -7.93
N ALA A 162 -40.46 12.28 -7.34
CA ALA A 162 -41.60 12.86 -8.09
C ALA A 162 -41.37 14.33 -8.49
N ARG A 163 -40.28 14.99 -8.04
CA ARG A 163 -39.94 16.37 -8.41
C ARG A 163 -39.05 16.42 -9.63
N ALA A 164 -39.10 17.53 -10.36
CA ALA A 164 -38.21 17.73 -11.49
C ALA A 164 -36.74 17.73 -11.04
N PRO A 165 -35.86 16.96 -11.65
CA PRO A 165 -34.45 16.88 -11.26
C PRO A 165 -33.73 18.23 -11.21
N CYS A 166 -34.10 19.17 -12.07
CA CYS A 166 -33.53 20.51 -12.10
C CYS A 166 -33.87 21.33 -10.85
N GLU A 167 -35.06 21.17 -10.26
CA GLU A 167 -35.46 21.83 -9.02
C GLU A 167 -34.67 21.30 -7.83
N ILE A 168 -34.49 19.98 -7.79
CA ILE A 168 -33.70 19.30 -6.75
C ILE A 168 -32.25 19.71 -6.85
N THR A 169 -31.67 19.68 -8.06
CA THR A 169 -30.27 20.07 -8.31
C THR A 169 -30.02 21.53 -7.93
N ALA A 170 -30.91 22.45 -8.29
CA ALA A 170 -30.77 23.86 -7.97
C ALA A 170 -30.75 24.15 -6.46
N ARG A 171 -31.45 23.33 -5.66
CA ARG A 171 -31.59 23.54 -4.21
C ARG A 171 -30.64 22.73 -3.36
N PHE A 172 -30.31 21.50 -3.77
CA PHE A 172 -29.58 20.53 -2.94
C PHE A 172 -28.26 20.08 -3.58
N GLY A 173 -27.95 20.53 -4.81
CA GLY A 173 -26.71 20.25 -5.52
C GLY A 173 -26.78 18.99 -6.39
N GLY A 174 -25.84 18.92 -7.36
CA GLY A 174 -25.74 17.80 -8.33
C GLY A 174 -25.41 16.46 -7.68
N ASP A 175 -24.55 16.46 -6.66
CA ASP A 175 -24.15 15.25 -5.96
C ASP A 175 -25.32 14.52 -5.30
N PHE A 176 -26.25 15.30 -4.72
CA PHE A 176 -27.48 14.74 -4.16
C PHE A 176 -28.39 14.14 -5.23
N THR A 177 -28.56 14.84 -6.36
CA THR A 177 -29.37 14.34 -7.47
C THR A 177 -28.78 13.08 -8.10
N THR A 178 -27.46 13.01 -8.25
CA THR A 178 -26.75 11.83 -8.74
C THR A 178 -26.93 10.65 -7.76
N ARG A 179 -26.80 10.90 -6.45
CA ARG A 179 -27.06 9.89 -5.42
C ARG A 179 -28.48 9.35 -5.46
N LEU A 180 -29.47 10.24 -5.65
CA LEU A 180 -30.87 9.85 -5.80
C LEU A 180 -31.06 8.96 -7.04
N ALA A 181 -30.53 9.36 -8.20
CA ALA A 181 -30.61 8.58 -9.44
C ALA A 181 -29.99 7.18 -9.26
N HIS A 182 -28.81 7.09 -8.62
CA HIS A 182 -28.18 5.79 -8.34
C HIS A 182 -29.00 4.94 -7.34
N ALA A 183 -29.67 5.56 -6.35
CA ALA A 183 -30.54 4.85 -5.44
C ALA A 183 -31.78 4.28 -6.14
N LEU A 184 -32.26 4.97 -7.17
CA LEU A 184 -33.40 4.55 -8.00
C LEU A 184 -33.03 3.54 -9.09
N GLY A 185 -31.74 3.22 -9.26
CA GLY A 185 -31.25 2.32 -10.31
C GLY A 185 -31.05 2.98 -11.66
N GLU A 186 -31.12 4.31 -11.77
CA GLU A 186 -30.98 5.07 -13.03
C GLU A 186 -29.52 5.28 -13.45
N GLY A 187 -28.57 4.79 -12.65
CA GLY A 187 -27.13 4.83 -12.91
C GLY A 187 -26.40 4.02 -11.87
N ASP A 188 -25.15 3.73 -12.11
CA ASP A 188 -24.30 3.01 -11.15
C ASP A 188 -22.94 3.73 -11.00
N ALA A 189 -22.43 3.69 -9.78
CA ALA A 189 -21.05 4.05 -9.49
C ALA A 189 -20.32 2.76 -9.09
N PRO A 190 -19.38 2.26 -9.89
CA PRO A 190 -18.63 1.07 -9.55
C PRO A 190 -17.94 1.25 -8.21
N ILE A 191 -17.95 0.21 -7.40
CA ILE A 191 -17.19 0.22 -6.15
C ILE A 191 -15.67 0.26 -6.44
N SER A 192 -14.89 0.84 -5.52
CA SER A 192 -13.43 0.83 -5.61
C SER A 192 -12.88 -0.26 -4.69
N PRO A 193 -12.58 -1.47 -5.19
CA PRO A 193 -12.08 -2.55 -4.38
C PRO A 193 -10.78 -2.19 -3.66
N ARG A 194 -10.60 -2.64 -2.41
CA ARG A 194 -9.38 -2.43 -1.61
C ARG A 194 -8.15 -3.02 -2.28
N LYS A 195 -8.31 -4.13 -2.94
CA LYS A 195 -7.25 -4.89 -3.61
C LYS A 195 -7.59 -5.03 -5.08
N PRO A 196 -6.58 -4.95 -5.97
CA PRO A 196 -6.81 -5.28 -7.36
C PRO A 196 -7.25 -6.74 -7.50
N LEU A 197 -8.13 -7.01 -8.46
CA LEU A 197 -8.57 -8.36 -8.75
C LEU A 197 -7.36 -9.20 -9.20
N PRO A 198 -7.09 -10.33 -8.54
CA PRO A 198 -6.02 -11.23 -8.98
C PRO A 198 -6.32 -11.82 -10.36
N ASP A 199 -5.27 -11.96 -11.19
CA ASP A 199 -5.41 -12.56 -12.53
C ASP A 199 -5.92 -14.01 -12.47
N TYR A 200 -5.51 -14.76 -11.43
CA TYR A 200 -5.90 -16.15 -11.21
C TYR A 200 -6.10 -16.44 -9.74
N ILE A 201 -7.15 -17.20 -9.42
CA ILE A 201 -7.49 -17.62 -8.06
C ILE A 201 -7.81 -19.11 -8.08
N VAL A 202 -7.26 -19.85 -7.12
CA VAL A 202 -7.63 -21.23 -6.78
C VAL A 202 -7.79 -21.35 -5.27
N GLU A 203 -8.76 -22.13 -4.83
CA GLU A 203 -9.04 -22.27 -3.40
C GLU A 203 -9.44 -23.69 -3.02
N LYS A 204 -9.25 -24.00 -1.75
CA LYS A 204 -9.73 -25.24 -1.15
C LYS A 204 -10.47 -24.94 0.14
N ARG A 205 -11.73 -25.37 0.19
CA ARG A 205 -12.60 -25.30 1.39
C ARG A 205 -12.54 -26.63 2.12
N PHE A 206 -12.59 -26.57 3.42
CA PHE A 206 -12.56 -27.76 4.28
C PHE A 206 -13.89 -27.87 5.00
N ALA A 207 -14.43 -29.09 5.07
CA ALA A 207 -15.63 -29.39 5.85
C ALA A 207 -15.34 -29.33 7.36
N GLU A 208 -14.13 -29.76 7.74
CA GLU A 208 -13.58 -29.65 9.09
C GLU A 208 -12.34 -28.74 9.05
N PRO A 209 -12.24 -27.74 9.95
CA PRO A 209 -11.11 -26.81 9.97
C PRO A 209 -9.77 -27.50 10.17
N VAL A 210 -8.76 -27.07 9.43
CA VAL A 210 -7.42 -27.66 9.42
C VAL A 210 -6.49 -26.87 10.33
N THR A 211 -5.78 -27.58 11.23
CA THR A 211 -4.80 -27.00 12.14
C THR A 211 -3.37 -27.51 11.90
N THR A 212 -3.22 -28.60 11.16
CA THR A 212 -1.96 -29.30 11.00
C THR A 212 -1.12 -28.73 9.88
N GLU A 213 0.10 -28.37 10.17
CA GLU A 213 1.07 -27.77 9.21
C GLU A 213 1.29 -28.67 7.98
N SER A 214 1.37 -29.99 8.16
CA SER A 214 1.53 -30.93 7.04
C SER A 214 0.35 -30.86 6.06
N VAL A 215 -0.89 -30.73 6.54
CA VAL A 215 -2.08 -30.61 5.69
C VAL A 215 -2.10 -29.27 4.98
N ILE A 216 -1.68 -28.21 5.65
CA ILE A 216 -1.53 -26.86 5.05
C ILE A 216 -0.52 -26.90 3.90
N SER A 217 0.66 -27.50 4.13
CA SER A 217 1.71 -27.62 3.11
C SER A 217 1.27 -28.47 1.91
N ILE A 218 0.60 -29.61 2.14
CA ILE A 218 0.06 -30.43 1.06
C ILE A 218 -1.00 -29.66 0.27
N THR A 219 -1.84 -28.90 0.96
CA THR A 219 -2.89 -28.10 0.30
C THR A 219 -2.29 -27.00 -0.57
N LEU A 220 -1.30 -26.27 -0.07
CA LEU A 220 -0.59 -25.25 -0.86
C LEU A 220 0.05 -25.85 -2.10
N SER A 221 0.67 -27.01 -1.98
CA SER A 221 1.26 -27.71 -3.13
C SER A 221 0.20 -28.11 -4.17
N GLN A 222 -0.96 -28.62 -3.73
CA GLN A 222 -2.09 -28.90 -4.62
C GLN A 222 -2.60 -27.66 -5.35
N LEU A 223 -2.80 -26.55 -4.60
CA LEU A 223 -3.24 -25.28 -5.15
C LEU A 223 -2.20 -24.70 -6.13
N ALA A 224 -0.91 -24.83 -5.84
CA ALA A 224 0.15 -24.42 -6.75
C ALA A 224 0.09 -25.17 -8.10
N HIS A 225 -0.19 -26.47 -8.09
CA HIS A 225 -0.38 -27.26 -9.32
C HIS A 225 -1.62 -26.79 -10.10
N MET A 226 -2.73 -26.55 -9.42
CA MET A 226 -3.96 -26.03 -10.05
C MET A 226 -3.75 -24.64 -10.66
N LEU A 227 -3.07 -23.75 -9.92
CA LEU A 227 -2.79 -22.39 -10.37
C LEU A 227 -1.89 -22.37 -11.61
N VAL A 228 -0.80 -23.15 -11.58
CA VAL A 228 0.12 -23.29 -12.72
C VAL A 228 -0.59 -23.87 -13.94
N ALA A 229 -1.45 -24.88 -13.77
CA ALA A 229 -2.25 -25.44 -14.86
C ALA A 229 -3.21 -24.40 -15.47
N ALA A 230 -3.82 -23.54 -14.64
CA ALA A 230 -4.69 -22.47 -15.12
C ALA A 230 -3.93 -21.40 -15.91
N MET A 231 -2.80 -20.93 -15.39
CA MET A 231 -1.93 -19.94 -16.05
C MET A 231 -1.31 -20.49 -17.34
N GLY A 232 -0.89 -21.76 -17.32
CA GLY A 232 -0.25 -22.43 -18.46
C GLY A 232 -1.13 -22.50 -19.70
N LYS A 233 -2.48 -22.57 -19.54
CA LYS A 233 -3.43 -22.52 -20.67
C LYS A 233 -3.35 -21.22 -21.47
N GLN A 234 -2.88 -20.14 -20.85
CA GLN A 234 -2.72 -18.84 -21.49
C GLN A 234 -1.23 -18.44 -21.68
N GLY A 235 -0.29 -19.36 -21.47
CA GLY A 235 1.14 -19.10 -21.60
C GLY A 235 1.68 -18.08 -20.60
N LYS A 236 1.08 -17.98 -19.40
CA LYS A 236 1.48 -17.04 -18.36
C LYS A 236 2.20 -17.72 -17.20
N GLY A 237 3.03 -16.96 -16.49
CA GLY A 237 3.66 -17.33 -15.22
C GLY A 237 3.44 -16.27 -14.16
N ALA A 238 3.47 -16.66 -12.90
CA ALA A 238 3.23 -15.75 -11.78
C ALA A 238 4.45 -14.90 -11.46
N ARG A 239 4.24 -13.60 -11.23
CA ARG A 239 5.23 -12.63 -10.74
C ARG A 239 5.00 -12.26 -9.29
N GLN A 240 3.76 -12.33 -8.83
CA GLN A 240 3.39 -12.14 -7.45
C GLN A 240 2.28 -13.12 -7.10
N LEU A 241 2.46 -13.80 -5.99
CA LEU A 241 1.56 -14.81 -5.46
C LEU A 241 1.15 -14.44 -4.05
N GLU A 242 -0.12 -14.69 -3.71
CA GLU A 242 -0.64 -14.51 -2.36
C GLU A 242 -1.33 -15.77 -1.91
N ALA A 243 -0.93 -16.29 -0.74
CA ALA A 243 -1.64 -17.35 -0.03
C ALA A 243 -2.47 -16.75 1.11
N GLY A 244 -3.78 -16.89 1.04
CA GLY A 244 -4.74 -16.47 2.06
C GLY A 244 -5.20 -17.65 2.91
N PHE A 245 -5.06 -17.51 4.22
CA PHE A 245 -5.48 -18.49 5.23
C PHE A 245 -6.62 -17.91 6.02
N PHE A 246 -7.82 -18.44 5.85
CA PHE A 246 -9.04 -17.96 6.48
C PHE A 246 -9.40 -18.88 7.66
N ARG A 247 -9.40 -18.31 8.86
CA ARG A 247 -9.76 -19.00 10.08
C ARG A 247 -11.28 -19.00 10.31
N THR A 248 -11.75 -19.97 11.06
CA THR A 248 -13.17 -20.09 11.43
C THR A 248 -13.67 -18.94 12.31
N ASP A 249 -12.78 -18.32 13.11
CA ASP A 249 -13.07 -17.17 13.98
C ASP A 249 -13.02 -15.81 13.27
N GLY A 250 -12.85 -15.81 11.93
CA GLY A 250 -12.85 -14.59 11.13
C GLY A 250 -11.46 -13.99 10.88
N ALA A 251 -10.41 -14.45 11.57
CA ALA A 251 -9.06 -13.98 11.30
C ALA A 251 -8.56 -14.46 9.93
N VAL A 252 -7.88 -13.57 9.21
CA VAL A 252 -7.27 -13.88 7.91
C VAL A 252 -5.79 -13.56 7.96
N ARG A 253 -4.96 -14.49 7.48
CA ARG A 253 -3.53 -14.28 7.31
C ARG A 253 -3.18 -14.38 5.84
N ALA A 254 -2.66 -13.30 5.27
CA ALA A 254 -2.17 -13.26 3.91
C ALA A 254 -0.64 -13.32 3.89
N ILE A 255 -0.10 -14.15 3.00
CA ILE A 255 1.35 -14.31 2.79
C ILE A 255 1.65 -14.08 1.32
N VAL A 256 2.45 -13.06 1.04
CA VAL A 256 2.82 -12.66 -0.31
C VAL A 256 4.25 -13.10 -0.63
N VAL A 257 4.45 -13.60 -1.84
CA VAL A 257 5.74 -13.98 -2.41
C VAL A 257 5.86 -13.40 -3.81
N ASP A 258 6.96 -12.71 -4.06
CA ASP A 258 7.33 -12.20 -5.38
C ASP A 258 8.34 -13.11 -6.07
N THR A 259 8.37 -13.09 -7.41
CA THR A 259 9.34 -13.83 -8.22
C THR A 259 10.08 -12.92 -9.19
N GLY A 260 11.37 -13.14 -9.34
CA GLY A 260 12.23 -12.41 -10.27
C GLY A 260 11.95 -12.74 -11.74
N GLN A 261 11.47 -13.95 -12.00
CA GLN A 261 11.03 -14.42 -13.32
C GLN A 261 9.63 -15.02 -13.23
N PRO A 262 8.85 -15.09 -14.32
CA PRO A 262 7.53 -15.69 -14.30
C PRO A 262 7.56 -17.15 -13.84
N ALA A 263 7.01 -17.45 -12.68
CA ALA A 263 6.96 -18.80 -12.13
C ALA A 263 5.94 -19.66 -12.89
N THR A 264 6.43 -20.71 -13.55
CA THR A 264 5.63 -21.65 -14.35
C THR A 264 5.61 -23.07 -13.79
N LYS A 265 6.33 -23.31 -12.68
CA LYS A 265 6.44 -24.63 -12.05
C LYS A 265 5.88 -24.60 -10.63
N ALA A 266 4.99 -25.53 -10.31
CA ALA A 266 4.39 -25.65 -8.99
C ALA A 266 5.44 -25.85 -7.89
N GLN A 267 6.52 -26.60 -8.17
CA GLN A 267 7.61 -26.85 -7.22
C GLN A 267 8.35 -25.57 -6.80
N VAL A 268 8.46 -24.59 -7.71
CA VAL A 268 9.07 -23.27 -7.38
C VAL A 268 8.16 -22.52 -6.41
N ILE A 269 6.87 -22.47 -6.71
CA ILE A 269 5.86 -21.80 -5.87
C ILE A 269 5.82 -22.44 -4.48
N ASP A 270 5.73 -23.77 -4.42
CA ASP A 270 5.69 -24.53 -3.16
C ASP A 270 6.94 -24.25 -2.30
N ARG A 271 8.13 -24.26 -2.92
CA ARG A 271 9.38 -23.97 -2.22
C ARG A 271 9.43 -22.54 -1.67
N LEU A 272 8.99 -21.54 -2.45
CA LEU A 272 9.00 -20.15 -2.02
C LEU A 272 8.06 -19.92 -0.84
N PHE A 273 6.87 -20.51 -0.86
CA PHE A 273 5.96 -20.41 0.30
C PHE A 273 6.51 -21.13 1.52
N ARG A 274 7.17 -22.27 1.37
CA ARG A 274 7.85 -22.95 2.48
C ARG A 274 8.94 -22.08 3.08
N GLU A 275 9.86 -21.54 2.26
CA GLU A 275 10.90 -20.61 2.72
C GLU A 275 10.31 -19.38 3.44
N ARG A 276 9.17 -18.88 2.97
CA ARG A 276 8.49 -17.73 3.57
C ARG A 276 7.82 -18.08 4.89
N LEU A 277 7.13 -19.21 4.96
CA LEU A 277 6.48 -19.72 6.18
C LEU A 277 7.50 -19.99 7.27
N ASP A 278 8.60 -20.66 6.94
CA ASP A 278 9.70 -20.98 7.89
C ASP A 278 10.39 -19.71 8.43
N ALA A 279 10.32 -18.60 7.70
CA ALA A 279 10.95 -17.34 8.08
C ALA A 279 10.03 -16.37 8.82
N LEU A 280 8.78 -16.74 9.08
CA LEU A 280 7.87 -15.89 9.83
C LEU A 280 8.32 -15.80 11.29
N ASN A 281 8.48 -14.56 11.79
CA ASN A 281 8.76 -14.33 13.22
C ASN A 281 7.57 -14.72 14.11
N ASP A 282 6.36 -14.60 13.55
CA ASP A 282 5.10 -15.00 14.15
C ASP A 282 4.58 -16.18 13.34
N PRO A 283 4.69 -17.41 13.83
CA PRO A 283 4.24 -18.60 13.12
C PRO A 283 2.79 -18.49 12.69
N LEU A 284 2.44 -19.20 11.63
CA LEU A 284 1.07 -19.27 11.18
C LEU A 284 0.22 -19.95 12.24
N ASP A 285 -0.42 -19.15 13.11
CA ASP A 285 -1.30 -19.64 14.16
C ASP A 285 -2.63 -20.12 13.57
N PRO A 286 -2.91 -21.41 13.57
CA PRO A 286 -4.17 -21.92 13.04
C PRO A 286 -5.37 -21.62 13.96
N GLY A 287 -5.16 -21.28 15.23
CA GLY A 287 -6.23 -21.06 16.20
C GLY A 287 -7.23 -22.20 16.22
N PHE A 288 -8.51 -21.90 15.91
CA PHE A 288 -9.58 -22.90 15.78
C PHE A 288 -9.58 -23.64 14.42
N GLY A 289 -8.58 -23.40 13.59
CA GLY A 289 -8.37 -24.03 12.29
C GLY A 289 -8.79 -23.17 11.10
N PHE A 290 -8.17 -23.48 9.97
CA PHE A 290 -8.49 -22.86 8.68
C PHE A 290 -9.59 -23.64 7.98
N ASP A 291 -10.68 -22.98 7.58
CA ASP A 291 -11.77 -23.56 6.81
C ASP A 291 -11.66 -23.27 5.31
N LEU A 292 -10.75 -22.33 4.93
CA LEU A 292 -10.45 -21.99 3.54
C LEU A 292 -8.96 -21.64 3.40
N ILE A 293 -8.31 -22.23 2.41
CA ILE A 293 -6.98 -21.81 1.93
C ILE A 293 -7.13 -21.41 0.47
N ARG A 294 -6.65 -20.23 0.13
CA ARG A 294 -6.67 -19.65 -1.22
C ARG A 294 -5.26 -19.37 -1.68
N LEU A 295 -4.97 -19.66 -2.94
CA LEU A 295 -3.75 -19.24 -3.60
C LEU A 295 -4.12 -18.43 -4.84
N SER A 296 -3.59 -17.23 -4.94
CA SER A 296 -3.84 -16.33 -6.05
C SER A 296 -2.55 -15.85 -6.69
N ALA A 297 -2.61 -15.56 -7.99
CA ALA A 297 -1.59 -14.81 -8.71
C ALA A 297 -2.13 -13.41 -8.97
N SER A 298 -1.68 -12.46 -8.17
CA SER A 298 -2.11 -11.05 -8.25
C SER A 298 -1.44 -10.32 -9.42
N ARG A 299 -0.29 -10.81 -9.88
CA ARG A 299 0.40 -10.30 -11.06
C ARG A 299 0.98 -11.46 -11.86
N THR A 300 0.66 -11.50 -13.16
CA THR A 300 1.19 -12.50 -14.09
C THR A 300 1.87 -11.83 -15.28
N GLU A 301 2.72 -12.60 -15.97
CA GLU A 301 3.45 -12.15 -17.13
C GLU A 301 3.43 -13.26 -18.20
N ILE A 302 3.41 -12.87 -19.48
CA ILE A 302 3.49 -13.81 -20.58
C ILE A 302 4.88 -14.44 -20.59
N VAL A 303 4.93 -15.76 -20.62
CA VAL A 303 6.19 -16.50 -20.72
C VAL A 303 6.63 -16.54 -22.16
N VAL A 304 7.62 -15.73 -22.49
CA VAL A 304 8.29 -15.85 -23.80
C VAL A 304 9.10 -17.12 -23.78
N GLN A 305 8.71 -18.10 -24.59
CA GLN A 305 9.53 -19.28 -24.82
C GLN A 305 10.80 -18.86 -25.57
N GLN A 306 11.84 -18.53 -24.84
CA GLN A 306 13.15 -18.37 -25.43
C GLN A 306 13.63 -19.76 -25.84
N GLN A 307 13.99 -19.92 -27.12
CA GLN A 307 14.68 -21.11 -27.59
C GLN A 307 15.96 -21.20 -26.74
N ARG A 308 16.06 -22.26 -25.94
CA ARG A 308 17.23 -22.46 -25.06
C ARG A 308 18.46 -22.66 -25.97
N ASP A 309 19.31 -21.65 -25.98
CA ASP A 309 20.65 -21.81 -26.55
C ASP A 309 21.37 -22.87 -25.73
N LEU A 310 22.21 -23.65 -26.43
CA LEU A 310 23.05 -24.70 -25.83
C LEU A 310 24.14 -24.14 -24.89
N ASP A 311 24.19 -22.83 -24.70
CA ASP A 311 25.19 -22.12 -23.89
C ASP A 311 24.93 -22.22 -22.38
N ALA A 312 25.96 -22.63 -21.65
CA ALA A 312 25.94 -22.84 -20.19
C ALA A 312 25.57 -21.58 -19.37
N ASN A 313 25.79 -20.37 -19.90
CA ASN A 313 25.57 -19.09 -19.21
C ASN A 313 24.10 -18.81 -18.90
N VAL A 314 23.14 -19.31 -19.70
CA VAL A 314 21.69 -19.14 -19.45
C VAL A 314 21.27 -19.92 -18.20
N HIS A 315 21.87 -21.07 -17.93
CA HIS A 315 21.56 -21.91 -16.77
C HIS A 315 22.01 -21.27 -15.45
N ASP A 316 23.07 -20.50 -15.44
CA ASP A 316 23.60 -19.88 -14.23
C ASP A 316 22.78 -18.64 -13.84
N ASN A 317 22.27 -17.89 -14.81
CA ASN A 317 21.36 -16.76 -14.55
C ASN A 317 20.01 -17.23 -13.96
N ASP A 318 19.47 -18.35 -14.44
CA ASP A 318 18.23 -18.93 -13.88
C ASP A 318 18.44 -19.42 -12.45
N LYS A 319 19.58 -20.05 -12.15
CA LYS A 319 19.93 -20.47 -10.77
C LYS A 319 20.15 -19.30 -9.85
N LEU A 320 20.76 -18.22 -10.33
CA LEU A 320 20.96 -17.00 -9.56
C LEU A 320 19.62 -16.32 -9.26
N ALA A 321 18.71 -16.21 -10.24
CA ALA A 321 17.37 -15.69 -10.05
C ALA A 321 16.59 -16.51 -9.01
N ASP A 322 16.63 -17.86 -9.10
CA ASP A 322 16.01 -18.75 -8.13
C ASP A 322 16.59 -18.60 -6.71
N LEU A 323 17.90 -18.42 -6.59
CA LEU A 323 18.55 -18.15 -5.30
C LEU A 323 18.09 -16.81 -4.71
N ILE A 324 18.03 -15.75 -5.53
CA ILE A 324 17.56 -14.43 -5.11
C ILE A 324 16.11 -14.50 -4.64
N ASP A 325 15.23 -15.20 -5.37
CA ASP A 325 13.83 -15.38 -4.99
C ASP A 325 13.69 -16.08 -3.64
N ARG A 326 14.48 -17.12 -3.39
CA ARG A 326 14.50 -17.84 -2.11
C ARG A 326 14.98 -16.96 -0.96
N ILE A 327 16.07 -16.23 -1.14
CA ILE A 327 16.59 -15.30 -0.14
C ILE A 327 15.56 -14.20 0.13
N ALA A 328 14.98 -13.63 -0.94
CA ALA A 328 13.96 -12.59 -0.85
C ALA A 328 12.69 -13.08 -0.13
N ALA A 329 12.27 -14.33 -0.34
CA ALA A 329 11.16 -14.94 0.38
C ALA A 329 11.44 -15.01 1.90
N ARG A 330 12.69 -15.28 2.32
CA ARG A 330 13.08 -15.37 3.74
C ARG A 330 13.25 -14.02 4.43
N ILE A 331 13.99 -13.10 3.82
CA ILE A 331 14.39 -11.85 4.49
C ILE A 331 13.66 -10.61 3.97
N GLY A 332 12.84 -10.76 2.93
CA GLY A 332 12.13 -9.69 2.23
C GLY A 332 12.87 -9.17 1.00
N GLY A 333 12.19 -9.01 -0.12
CA GLY A 333 12.77 -8.63 -1.42
C GLY A 333 13.50 -7.28 -1.43
N ARG A 334 13.09 -6.34 -0.56
CA ARG A 334 13.75 -5.03 -0.44
C ARG A 334 15.15 -5.09 0.19
N ARG A 335 15.52 -6.20 0.83
CA ARG A 335 16.84 -6.39 1.46
C ARG A 335 17.87 -7.03 0.54
N VAL A 336 17.42 -7.58 -0.60
CA VAL A 336 18.29 -8.12 -1.64
C VAL A 336 18.32 -7.10 -2.77
N ILE A 337 19.41 -6.37 -2.88
CA ILE A 337 19.53 -5.23 -3.78
C ILE A 337 20.62 -5.45 -4.83
N VAL A 338 20.46 -4.79 -5.96
CA VAL A 338 21.48 -4.60 -6.99
C VAL A 338 21.77 -3.11 -7.16
N HIS A 339 22.97 -2.81 -7.63
CA HIS A 339 23.38 -1.45 -7.95
C HIS A 339 23.29 -1.24 -9.47
N LEU A 340 22.66 -0.15 -9.88
CA LEU A 340 22.52 0.26 -11.27
C LEU A 340 23.20 1.62 -11.46
N PRO A 341 24.07 1.77 -12.46
CA PRO A 341 24.65 3.07 -12.78
C PRO A 341 23.58 3.99 -13.34
N GLN A 342 23.70 5.28 -13.02
CA GLN A 342 22.85 6.33 -13.58
C GLN A 342 23.70 7.29 -14.40
N ASP A 343 23.11 7.83 -15.48
CA ASP A 343 23.73 8.85 -16.31
C ASP A 343 23.67 10.21 -15.61
N THR A 344 24.58 10.39 -14.67
CA THR A 344 24.78 11.64 -13.91
C THR A 344 26.21 11.72 -13.40
N HIS A 345 26.76 12.94 -13.40
CA HIS A 345 28.07 13.21 -12.82
C HIS A 345 28.01 13.57 -11.32
N ILE A 346 26.80 13.64 -10.75
CA ILE A 346 26.60 13.92 -9.32
C ILE A 346 26.90 12.65 -8.52
N PRO A 347 27.90 12.65 -7.62
CA PRO A 347 28.39 11.44 -6.97
C PRO A 347 27.33 10.64 -6.23
N GLU A 348 26.48 11.30 -5.44
CA GLU A 348 25.42 10.67 -4.65
C GLU A 348 24.25 10.15 -5.49
N ARG A 349 24.18 10.51 -6.79
CA ARG A 349 23.14 10.10 -7.72
C ARG A 349 23.65 9.13 -8.79
N ALA A 350 24.95 8.88 -8.84
CA ALA A 350 25.57 8.05 -9.88
C ALA A 350 25.20 6.58 -9.79
N VAL A 351 24.67 6.14 -8.65
CA VAL A 351 24.27 4.76 -8.41
C VAL A 351 22.87 4.74 -7.83
N TRP A 352 22.01 3.95 -8.42
CA TRP A 352 20.69 3.66 -7.88
C TRP A 352 20.65 2.22 -7.34
N THR A 353 20.07 2.04 -6.15
CA THR A 353 19.86 0.73 -5.56
C THR A 353 18.44 0.26 -5.83
N ALA A 354 18.29 -0.95 -6.37
CA ALA A 354 17.00 -1.53 -6.73
C ALA A 354 16.86 -2.97 -6.21
N PRO A 355 15.63 -3.45 -5.94
CA PRO A 355 15.40 -4.85 -5.58
C PRO A 355 15.94 -5.79 -6.67
N ALA A 356 16.78 -6.75 -6.26
CA ALA A 356 17.43 -7.68 -7.19
C ALA A 356 16.42 -8.53 -7.99
N GLN A 357 15.32 -8.93 -7.38
CA GLN A 357 14.27 -9.72 -8.03
C GLN A 357 13.73 -9.10 -9.33
N HIS A 358 13.70 -7.77 -9.40
CA HIS A 358 13.12 -7.06 -10.56
C HIS A 358 14.17 -6.49 -11.51
N HIS A 359 15.41 -6.35 -11.04
CA HIS A 359 16.44 -5.60 -11.76
C HIS A 359 17.72 -6.40 -12.02
N LEU A 360 17.73 -7.72 -11.76
CA LEU A 360 18.91 -8.57 -11.97
C LEU A 360 19.41 -8.53 -13.41
N ALA A 361 18.52 -8.66 -14.38
CA ALA A 361 18.88 -8.61 -15.80
C ALA A 361 19.45 -7.24 -16.21
N ALA A 362 18.87 -6.14 -15.70
CA ALA A 362 19.38 -4.79 -15.96
C ALA A 362 20.74 -4.59 -15.31
N SER A 363 20.96 -5.13 -14.11
CA SER A 363 22.26 -5.05 -13.42
C SER A 363 23.36 -5.83 -14.14
N SER A 364 23.04 -7.02 -14.67
CA SER A 364 24.03 -7.82 -15.41
C SER A 364 24.41 -7.22 -16.77
N GLN A 365 23.54 -6.39 -17.34
CA GLN A 365 23.77 -5.67 -18.60
C GLN A 365 24.30 -4.25 -18.40
N ALA A 366 24.37 -3.79 -17.15
CA ALA A 366 24.81 -2.44 -16.84
C ALA A 366 26.29 -2.25 -17.16
N ALA A 367 26.60 -1.24 -17.97
CA ALA A 367 27.97 -0.86 -18.28
C ALA A 367 28.53 0.01 -17.16
N TRP A 368 29.40 -0.56 -16.33
CA TRP A 368 30.21 0.20 -15.40
C TRP A 368 31.47 0.73 -16.09
N PRO A 369 31.92 1.95 -15.76
CA PRO A 369 33.18 2.44 -16.33
C PRO A 369 34.34 1.51 -15.97
N ALA A 370 35.10 1.13 -16.99
CA ALA A 370 36.29 0.31 -16.81
C ALA A 370 37.32 1.09 -15.96
N ARG A 371 37.91 0.41 -15.00
CA ARG A 371 38.93 0.97 -14.13
C ARG A 371 40.18 0.11 -14.21
N ALA A 372 41.36 0.75 -14.25
CA ALA A 372 42.63 0.06 -14.12
C ALA A 372 42.83 -0.45 -12.69
N GLU A 373 43.22 -1.71 -12.51
CA GLU A 373 43.39 -2.36 -11.20
C GLU A 373 44.39 -1.64 -10.29
N SER A 374 45.35 -0.92 -10.89
CA SER A 374 46.40 -0.19 -10.19
C SER A 374 46.02 1.24 -9.75
N GLU A 375 44.87 1.74 -10.18
CA GLU A 375 44.49 3.11 -9.84
C GLU A 375 43.76 3.18 -8.48
N PRO A 376 44.12 4.14 -7.60
CA PRO A 376 43.41 4.36 -6.36
C PRO A 376 41.96 4.78 -6.63
N PRO A 377 41.00 4.49 -5.71
CA PRO A 377 39.60 4.85 -5.91
C PRO A 377 39.46 6.38 -6.06
N LEU A 378 38.81 6.80 -7.14
CA LEU A 378 38.50 8.21 -7.41
C LEU A 378 37.48 8.77 -6.40
N ARG A 379 36.63 7.91 -5.86
CA ARG A 379 35.58 8.23 -4.90
C ARG A 379 35.79 7.43 -3.61
N PRO A 380 35.35 7.96 -2.44
CA PRO A 380 35.46 7.24 -1.20
C PRO A 380 34.59 5.97 -1.18
N LEU A 381 35.09 4.94 -0.50
CA LEU A 381 34.30 3.71 -0.31
C LEU A 381 33.04 3.96 0.50
N ARG A 382 33.07 4.90 1.44
CA ARG A 382 31.93 5.31 2.23
C ARG A 382 31.51 6.73 1.85
N LEU A 383 30.52 6.84 0.98
CA LEU A 383 29.88 8.10 0.66
C LEU A 383 28.68 8.31 1.59
N PHE A 384 28.53 9.52 2.12
CA PHE A 384 27.37 9.86 2.95
C PHE A 384 26.20 10.25 2.05
N GLU A 385 25.04 9.68 2.33
CA GLU A 385 23.79 10.04 1.62
C GLU A 385 23.45 11.53 1.81
N LYS A 386 23.71 12.04 3.02
CA LYS A 386 23.62 13.46 3.35
C LYS A 386 25.00 13.93 3.81
N PRO A 387 25.65 14.86 3.08
CA PRO A 387 26.91 15.44 3.51
C PRO A 387 26.79 16.08 4.89
N GLU A 388 27.79 15.89 5.72
CA GLU A 388 27.83 16.45 7.09
C GLU A 388 28.54 17.80 7.10
N PRO A 389 27.94 18.85 7.67
CA PRO A 389 28.57 20.16 7.75
C PRO A 389 29.81 20.14 8.66
N ILE A 390 30.85 20.85 8.25
CA ILE A 390 32.10 21.03 9.01
C ILE A 390 32.41 22.50 9.23
N LYS A 391 33.15 22.79 10.30
CA LYS A 391 33.62 24.15 10.56
C LYS A 391 35.04 24.30 10.02
N VAL A 392 35.21 25.25 9.10
CA VAL A 392 36.49 25.59 8.50
C VAL A 392 36.83 27.05 8.86
N PRO A 393 37.69 27.30 9.83
CA PRO A 393 38.07 28.69 10.22
C PRO A 393 38.84 29.41 9.14
N PHE A 394 39.76 28.70 8.46
CA PHE A 394 40.64 29.25 7.44
C PHE A 394 40.83 28.29 6.29
N ALA A 395 40.68 28.81 5.08
CA ALA A 395 40.93 28.10 3.82
C ALA A 395 41.74 29.01 2.90
N THR A 396 42.47 28.44 1.98
CA THR A 396 43.19 29.22 0.96
C THR A 396 42.18 29.71 -0.08
N VAL A 397 42.03 31.03 -0.19
CA VAL A 397 41.09 31.67 -1.14
C VAL A 397 41.83 32.01 -2.43
N PRO A 398 41.22 31.88 -3.63
CA PRO A 398 39.82 31.51 -3.88
C PRO A 398 39.57 30.00 -3.94
N ASP A 399 40.53 29.16 -4.28
CA ASP A 399 40.30 27.78 -4.71
C ASP A 399 41.11 26.74 -3.91
N GLY A 400 41.60 27.10 -2.73
CA GLY A 400 42.41 26.20 -1.94
C GLY A 400 41.69 25.38 -0.87
N PRO A 401 42.33 24.33 -0.38
CA PRO A 401 41.81 23.49 0.70
C PRO A 401 41.85 24.21 2.06
N PRO A 402 41.14 23.74 3.09
CA PRO A 402 41.29 24.20 4.46
C PRO A 402 42.63 23.71 5.05
N HIS A 403 43.22 24.50 5.94
CA HIS A 403 44.41 24.10 6.71
C HIS A 403 44.05 23.16 7.86
N HIS A 404 42.87 23.36 8.44
CA HIS A 404 42.25 22.47 9.44
C HIS A 404 40.74 22.64 9.42
N PHE A 405 40.03 21.60 9.89
CA PHE A 405 38.57 21.62 10.00
C PHE A 405 38.12 20.89 11.27
N THR A 406 36.90 21.20 11.72
CA THR A 406 36.29 20.50 12.84
C THR A 406 35.11 19.68 12.34
N TRP A 407 35.20 18.38 12.58
CA TRP A 407 34.12 17.42 12.27
C TRP A 407 33.82 16.54 13.49
N ARG A 408 32.58 16.37 13.83
CA ARG A 408 32.10 15.56 14.97
C ARG A 408 32.86 15.87 16.28
N ARG A 409 33.13 17.15 16.55
CA ARG A 409 33.87 17.69 17.71
C ARG A 409 35.39 17.42 17.72
N ALA A 410 35.92 16.73 16.71
CA ALA A 410 37.34 16.54 16.55
C ALA A 410 37.93 17.57 15.58
N VAL A 411 39.12 18.06 15.87
CA VAL A 411 39.87 18.94 14.98
C VAL A 411 40.83 18.09 14.16
N HIS A 412 40.81 18.29 12.84
CA HIS A 412 41.65 17.60 11.86
C HIS A 412 42.58 18.60 11.22
N ALA A 413 43.87 18.46 11.44
CA ALA A 413 44.91 19.26 10.78
C ALA A 413 45.25 18.60 9.43
N VAL A 414 45.24 19.37 8.37
CA VAL A 414 45.41 18.88 6.99
C VAL A 414 46.90 18.83 6.66
N VAL A 415 47.44 17.63 6.38
CA VAL A 415 48.84 17.42 5.94
C VAL A 415 48.95 17.27 4.44
N ARG A 416 47.93 16.71 3.80
CA ARG A 416 47.89 16.55 2.34
C ARG A 416 46.51 16.88 1.81
N ALA A 417 46.49 17.56 0.68
CA ALA A 417 45.25 17.86 -0.03
C ALA A 417 45.44 17.74 -1.54
N GLU A 418 44.47 17.19 -2.23
CA GLU A 418 44.40 17.08 -3.68
C GLU A 418 43.06 17.68 -4.14
N GLY A 419 43.09 18.50 -5.18
CA GLY A 419 41.92 19.17 -5.74
C GLY A 419 42.18 20.62 -6.10
N PRO A 420 41.16 21.43 -6.41
CA PRO A 420 39.72 21.06 -6.39
C PRO A 420 39.28 20.25 -7.59
N GLU A 421 38.40 19.28 -7.34
CA GLU A 421 37.56 18.69 -8.40
C GLU A 421 36.23 19.45 -8.42
N ARG A 422 35.97 20.20 -9.48
CA ARG A 422 34.79 21.05 -9.61
C ARG A 422 33.63 20.29 -10.20
N ILE A 423 32.52 20.16 -9.46
CA ILE A 423 31.31 19.51 -9.87
C ILE A 423 30.17 20.53 -9.90
N ALA A 424 29.73 20.92 -11.11
CA ALA A 424 28.54 21.72 -11.30
C ALA A 424 27.30 20.87 -11.11
N MET A 425 26.30 21.43 -10.49
CA MET A 425 25.05 20.70 -10.28
C MET A 425 24.19 20.69 -11.54
N GLU A 426 23.29 19.69 -11.65
CA GLU A 426 22.36 19.54 -12.80
C GLU A 426 21.20 20.53 -12.67
N TRP A 427 21.47 21.82 -12.96
CA TRP A 427 20.52 22.94 -12.82
C TRP A 427 19.23 22.74 -13.61
N TRP A 428 19.26 21.94 -14.71
CA TRP A 428 18.08 21.60 -15.54
C TRP A 428 17.14 20.59 -14.90
N LYS A 429 17.54 19.96 -13.78
CA LYS A 429 16.73 18.98 -13.02
C LYS A 429 16.26 19.51 -11.67
N GLN A 430 16.64 20.73 -11.30
CA GLN A 430 16.35 21.29 -9.97
C GLN A 430 15.69 22.65 -10.07
N ASN A 431 14.66 22.89 -9.27
CA ASN A 431 14.05 24.22 -9.13
C ASN A 431 14.78 24.97 -8.01
N GLY A 432 15.54 26.01 -8.36
CA GLY A 432 16.25 26.88 -7.41
C GLY A 432 17.72 27.08 -7.77
N GLU A 433 18.37 28.02 -7.07
CA GLU A 433 19.81 28.25 -7.19
C GLU A 433 20.56 27.07 -6.56
N VAL A 434 21.33 26.39 -7.37
CA VAL A 434 22.15 25.25 -6.95
C VAL A 434 23.61 25.60 -7.12
N LEU A 435 24.35 25.63 -6.01
CA LEU A 435 25.74 26.03 -5.99
C LEU A 435 26.64 24.94 -6.56
N THR A 436 27.72 25.37 -7.20
CA THR A 436 28.79 24.48 -7.68
C THR A 436 29.62 23.99 -6.49
N ARG A 437 30.05 22.72 -6.53
CA ARG A 437 30.83 22.09 -5.46
C ARG A 437 32.29 21.93 -5.87
N ASP A 438 33.20 22.40 -5.04
CA ASP A 438 34.65 22.17 -5.18
C ASP A 438 35.09 21.09 -4.17
N TYR A 439 35.40 19.92 -4.66
CA TYR A 439 35.80 18.77 -3.86
C TYR A 439 37.29 18.66 -3.66
N PHE A 440 37.70 18.28 -2.45
CA PHE A 440 39.08 18.01 -2.07
C PHE A 440 39.23 16.64 -1.41
N ARG A 441 40.28 15.91 -1.75
CA ARG A 441 40.72 14.75 -1.00
C ARG A 441 41.72 15.23 0.02
N ILE A 442 41.46 14.97 1.28
CA ILE A 442 42.27 15.48 2.39
C ILE A 442 42.75 14.29 3.21
N GLU A 443 44.01 14.37 3.65
CA GLU A 443 44.61 13.49 4.64
C GLU A 443 45.02 14.33 5.86
N ASP A 444 44.63 13.88 7.06
CA ASP A 444 45.02 14.54 8.31
C ASP A 444 46.30 13.94 8.93
N GLU A 445 46.78 14.54 10.01
CA GLU A 445 47.97 14.10 10.73
C GLU A 445 47.84 12.67 11.28
N ALA A 446 46.65 12.17 11.51
CA ALA A 446 46.37 10.79 11.95
C ALA A 446 46.30 9.79 10.78
N GLY A 447 46.46 10.24 9.53
CA GLY A 447 46.38 9.43 8.32
C GLY A 447 44.95 9.11 7.90
N LEU A 448 43.94 9.76 8.50
CA LEU A 448 42.54 9.60 8.07
C LEU A 448 42.30 10.39 6.79
N ARG A 449 41.59 9.79 5.85
CA ARG A 449 41.36 10.38 4.54
C ARG A 449 39.89 10.73 4.36
N PHE A 450 39.62 11.99 4.02
CA PHE A 450 38.31 12.59 3.88
C PHE A 450 38.06 13.07 2.47
N TRP A 451 36.85 12.98 2.01
CA TRP A 451 36.37 13.67 0.83
C TRP A 451 35.47 14.80 1.29
N ILE A 452 35.95 15.99 1.20
CA ILE A 452 35.23 17.19 1.62
C ILE A 452 34.94 18.07 0.42
N TYR A 453 33.94 18.92 0.52
CA TYR A 453 33.70 19.93 -0.50
C TYR A 453 33.30 21.27 0.12
N ARG A 454 33.54 22.29 -0.65
CA ARG A 454 33.05 23.65 -0.48
C ARG A 454 31.83 23.83 -1.40
N ASP A 455 30.79 24.44 -0.87
CA ASP A 455 29.58 24.77 -1.63
C ASP A 455 29.62 26.23 -2.10
N GLY A 456 29.56 26.43 -3.41
CA GLY A 456 29.65 27.75 -4.06
C GLY A 456 31.05 28.22 -4.44
N LEU A 457 31.11 29.04 -5.50
CA LEU A 457 32.33 29.63 -6.03
C LEU A 457 32.52 31.06 -5.50
N TYR A 458 33.74 31.36 -4.99
CA TYR A 458 34.06 32.71 -4.55
C TYR A 458 33.98 33.73 -5.71
N GLY A 459 33.37 34.88 -5.44
CA GLY A 459 33.25 35.98 -6.38
C GLY A 459 32.18 35.88 -7.46
N SER A 460 31.55 34.69 -7.61
CA SER A 460 30.44 34.50 -8.57
C SER A 460 29.15 33.97 -7.95
N GLU A 461 29.24 32.94 -7.08
CA GLU A 461 28.07 32.30 -6.45
C GLU A 461 27.94 32.68 -4.97
N LEU A 462 29.07 32.97 -4.30
CA LEU A 462 29.09 33.33 -2.87
C LEU A 462 29.12 34.85 -2.70
N VAL A 463 27.98 35.48 -2.87
CA VAL A 463 27.79 36.93 -2.65
C VAL A 463 26.57 37.17 -1.74
N THR A 464 26.69 38.15 -0.85
CA THR A 464 25.57 38.62 -0.04
C THR A 464 24.63 39.49 -0.86
N GLU A 465 23.43 39.78 -0.36
CA GLU A 465 22.47 40.72 -0.97
C GLU A 465 23.10 42.11 -1.21
N GLU A 466 24.14 42.50 -0.46
CA GLU A 466 24.90 43.74 -0.61
C GLU A 466 26.06 43.63 -1.62
N GLY A 467 26.19 42.50 -2.34
CA GLY A 467 27.28 42.24 -3.30
C GLY A 467 28.67 41.98 -2.65
N LYS A 468 28.74 41.71 -1.36
CA LYS A 468 29.96 41.34 -0.64
C LYS A 468 30.19 39.82 -0.68
N PRO A 469 31.48 39.37 -0.62
CA PRO A 469 31.75 37.94 -0.53
C PRO A 469 31.10 37.31 0.70
N ALA A 470 30.35 36.21 0.48
CA ALA A 470 29.75 35.42 1.54
C ALA A 470 30.71 34.29 2.00
N PRO A 471 30.68 33.86 3.26
CA PRO A 471 31.43 32.70 3.71
C PRO A 471 30.95 31.42 3.02
N ALA A 472 31.89 30.57 2.64
CA ALA A 472 31.56 29.27 2.05
C ALA A 472 31.17 28.27 3.11
N ASN A 473 30.18 27.44 2.80
CA ASN A 473 29.83 26.26 3.60
C ASN A 473 30.69 25.07 3.16
N TRP A 474 31.19 24.33 4.16
CA TRP A 474 32.00 23.16 3.92
C TRP A 474 31.34 21.90 4.49
N PHE A 475 31.55 20.77 3.81
CA PHE A 475 30.95 19.51 4.17
C PHE A 475 31.93 18.35 4.00
N VAL A 476 31.81 17.32 4.87
CA VAL A 476 32.37 15.99 4.63
C VAL A 476 31.35 15.21 3.88
N HIS A 477 31.71 14.67 2.70
CA HIS A 477 30.82 13.86 1.88
C HIS A 477 31.16 12.37 1.91
N GLY A 478 32.39 12.02 2.28
CA GLY A 478 32.76 10.62 2.39
C GLY A 478 34.13 10.40 3.06
N LEU A 479 34.39 9.11 3.32
CA LEU A 479 35.64 8.65 3.95
C LEU A 479 36.31 7.63 3.02
N PHE A 480 37.60 7.84 2.77
CA PHE A 480 38.44 6.83 2.14
C PHE A 480 38.89 5.81 3.20
N ALA A 481 39.17 4.58 2.76
CA ALA A 481 39.73 3.53 3.61
C ALA A 481 41.22 3.82 3.91
#